data_e06560d3eaad48c2e84dc9b687df07f6
#
_entry.id   e06560d3eaad48c2e84dc9b687df07f6
#
_cell.length_a   1.000
_cell.length_b   1.000
_cell.length_c   1.000
_cell.angle_alpha   90.00
_cell.angle_beta   90.00
_cell.angle_gamma   90.00
#
_symmetry.space_group_name_H-M   'P 1'
#
loop_
_entity.id
_entity.type
_entity.pdbx_description
1 polymer ?
#
loop_
_entity_poly.entity_id
_entity_poly.type
_entity_poly.pdbx_seq_one_letter_code
_entity_poly.pdbx_strand_id
1 'polypeptide(L)'
;GFEEMAEKSKKEVEESIWKSGESAVIDANVRGLHTELIRLLGRLKYRYSYGENVLTHSLEVGHLAGLMAAEVGANVKVAKLGGLLHDIGKALTHEIEGPHAEIGADIAKKYKISRRVTTCIAEHHDDEMSSVESFLVAAADALSAARPGSRRDTLDNYVKRMEELEEVAGNFEGINRCFAIQAGREVRIMVEPDVVDDVSASELARNIVKSIEEKLAYPGQIKVVVIREKRSVEYAK
;
A
#
# COMPACT_ATOMS: atom_id res chain seq x y z
N GLY A 1 3.01 -38.82 6.66
CA GLY A 1 1.59 -38.45 6.62
C GLY A 1 1.38 -36.95 6.53
N PHE A 2 0.15 -36.50 6.75
CA PHE A 2 -0.22 -35.07 6.61
C PHE A 2 0.54 -34.20 7.62
N GLU A 3 0.72 -34.66 8.84
CA GLU A 3 1.49 -33.95 9.88
C GLU A 3 2.97 -33.81 9.53
N GLU A 4 3.56 -34.79 8.92
CA GLU A 4 4.95 -34.82 8.50
C GLU A 4 5.20 -33.83 7.35
N MET A 5 4.24 -33.72 6.42
CA MET A 5 4.25 -32.70 5.36
C MET A 5 4.11 -31.28 5.94
N ALA A 6 3.22 -31.08 6.89
CA ALA A 6 3.01 -29.79 7.54
C ALA A 6 4.27 -29.30 8.29
N GLU A 7 4.92 -30.21 9.05
CA GLU A 7 6.17 -29.90 9.75
C GLU A 7 7.31 -29.59 8.77
N LYS A 8 7.41 -30.33 7.66
CA LYS A 8 8.40 -30.06 6.62
C LYS A 8 8.20 -28.69 6.00
N SER A 9 6.96 -28.36 5.60
CA SER A 9 6.62 -27.06 5.01
C SER A 9 6.89 -25.92 5.98
N LYS A 10 6.58 -26.08 7.27
CA LYS A 10 6.87 -25.08 8.31
C LYS A 10 8.37 -24.82 8.43
N LYS A 11 9.18 -25.88 8.41
CA LYS A 11 10.63 -25.75 8.44
C LYS A 11 11.19 -25.03 7.22
N GLU A 12 10.69 -25.36 6.02
CA GLU A 12 11.09 -24.71 4.77
C GLU A 12 10.74 -23.19 4.76
N VAL A 13 9.58 -22.84 5.28
CA VAL A 13 9.16 -21.44 5.44
C VAL A 13 10.05 -20.69 6.43
N GLU A 14 10.35 -21.27 7.59
CA GLU A 14 11.24 -20.66 8.58
C GLU A 14 12.66 -20.48 8.02
N GLU A 15 13.19 -21.45 7.29
CA GLU A 15 14.48 -21.31 6.61
C GLU A 15 14.45 -20.18 5.55
N SER A 16 13.36 -20.06 4.81
CA SER A 16 13.18 -18.97 3.83
C SER A 16 13.07 -17.60 4.50
N ILE A 17 12.37 -17.49 5.62
CA ILE A 17 12.29 -16.27 6.45
C ILE A 17 13.70 -15.86 6.89
N TRP A 18 14.43 -16.80 7.46
CA TRP A 18 15.78 -16.54 7.95
C TRP A 18 16.72 -16.04 6.85
N LYS A 19 16.79 -16.77 5.72
CA LYS A 19 17.62 -16.38 4.56
C LYS A 19 17.25 -14.99 4.03
N SER A 20 15.97 -14.67 3.98
CA SER A 20 15.50 -13.36 3.47
C SER A 20 15.87 -12.22 4.43
N GLY A 21 15.79 -12.45 5.74
CA GLY A 21 16.24 -11.48 6.74
C GLY A 21 17.76 -11.24 6.71
N GLU A 22 18.57 -12.31 6.60
CA GLU A 22 20.02 -12.19 6.45
C GLU A 22 20.40 -11.45 5.17
N SER A 23 19.79 -11.79 4.02
CA SER A 23 20.02 -11.07 2.77
C SER A 23 19.70 -9.59 2.91
N ALA A 24 18.57 -9.24 3.52
CA ALA A 24 18.16 -7.85 3.71
C ALA A 24 19.18 -7.05 4.56
N VAL A 25 19.71 -7.66 5.61
CA VAL A 25 20.75 -7.03 6.46
C VAL A 25 22.06 -6.81 5.69
N ILE A 26 22.44 -7.77 4.85
CA ILE A 26 23.62 -7.66 3.97
C ILE A 26 23.40 -6.56 2.93
N ASP A 27 22.27 -6.57 2.22
CA ASP A 27 21.91 -5.61 1.17
C ASP A 27 21.83 -4.18 1.72
N ALA A 28 21.26 -4.03 2.93
CA ALA A 28 21.25 -2.76 3.65
C ALA A 28 22.61 -2.34 4.22
N ASN A 29 23.63 -3.22 4.20
CA ASN A 29 24.91 -3.00 4.86
C ASN A 29 24.76 -2.57 6.33
N VAL A 30 23.90 -3.28 7.07
CA VAL A 30 23.66 -3.10 8.50
C VAL A 30 24.38 -4.22 9.26
N ARG A 31 25.00 -3.89 10.39
CA ARG A 31 25.73 -4.87 11.22
C ARG A 31 25.24 -4.83 12.67
N GLY A 32 25.29 -5.98 13.33
CA GLY A 32 25.00 -6.08 14.76
C GLY A 32 23.50 -6.02 15.11
N LEU A 33 22.62 -6.29 14.14
CA LEU A 33 21.19 -6.40 14.40
C LEU A 33 20.90 -7.70 15.17
N HIS A 34 20.01 -7.62 16.17
CA HIS A 34 19.60 -8.80 16.95
C HIS A 34 18.93 -9.85 16.04
N THR A 35 19.18 -11.12 16.30
CA THR A 35 18.67 -12.25 15.48
C THR A 35 17.15 -12.23 15.28
N GLU A 36 16.38 -11.89 16.32
CA GLU A 36 14.93 -11.77 16.20
C GLU A 36 14.49 -10.63 15.26
N LEU A 37 15.20 -9.51 15.22
CA LEU A 37 14.90 -8.44 14.25
C LEU A 37 15.22 -8.87 12.83
N ILE A 38 16.28 -9.66 12.62
CA ILE A 38 16.59 -10.26 11.32
C ILE A 38 15.48 -11.21 10.89
N ARG A 39 14.98 -12.04 11.80
CA ARG A 39 13.87 -12.96 11.56
C ARG A 39 12.57 -12.18 11.21
N LEU A 40 12.26 -11.13 11.97
CA LEU A 40 11.08 -10.29 11.70
C LEU A 40 11.18 -9.57 10.36
N LEU A 41 12.36 -9.05 9.98
CA LEU A 41 12.59 -8.53 8.63
C LEU A 41 12.31 -9.60 7.57
N GLY A 42 12.79 -10.82 7.76
CA GLY A 42 12.54 -11.93 6.85
C GLY A 42 11.05 -12.26 6.71
N ARG A 43 10.24 -12.12 7.78
CA ARG A 43 8.78 -12.31 7.73
C ARG A 43 8.10 -11.29 6.82
N LEU A 44 8.65 -10.08 6.66
CA LEU A 44 8.11 -9.06 5.76
C LEU A 44 8.12 -9.49 4.28
N LYS A 45 8.91 -10.48 3.89
CA LYS A 45 8.86 -11.12 2.56
C LYS A 45 7.45 -11.62 2.21
N TYR A 46 6.72 -12.09 3.21
CA TYR A 46 5.37 -12.65 3.04
C TYR A 46 4.27 -11.63 3.35
N ARG A 47 4.63 -10.36 3.48
CA ARG A 47 3.69 -9.26 3.74
C ARG A 47 3.63 -8.35 2.53
N TYR A 48 2.41 -8.00 2.15
CA TYR A 48 2.12 -7.06 1.09
C TYR A 48 1.26 -5.92 1.64
N SER A 49 1.57 -4.72 1.23
CA SER A 49 0.83 -3.51 1.58
C SER A 49 0.59 -2.73 0.29
N TYR A 50 -0.67 -2.50 -0.06
CA TYR A 50 -1.06 -1.84 -1.31
C TYR A 50 -0.41 -2.42 -2.57
N GLY A 51 -0.21 -3.76 -2.60
CA GLY A 51 0.40 -4.48 -3.73
C GLY A 51 1.93 -4.48 -3.76
N GLU A 52 2.61 -3.80 -2.84
CA GLU A 52 4.05 -3.80 -2.70
C GLU A 52 4.52 -4.78 -1.62
N ASN A 53 5.62 -5.50 -1.89
CA ASN A 53 6.25 -6.36 -0.91
C ASN A 53 6.94 -5.52 0.18
N VAL A 54 6.55 -5.71 1.45
CA VAL A 54 7.00 -4.86 2.56
C VAL A 54 8.50 -4.98 2.81
N LEU A 55 9.13 -6.15 2.59
CA LEU A 55 10.59 -6.28 2.75
C LEU A 55 11.35 -5.47 1.70
N THR A 56 10.93 -5.55 0.43
CA THR A 56 11.53 -4.78 -0.67
C THR A 56 11.38 -3.29 -0.44
N HIS A 57 10.19 -2.86 -0.05
CA HIS A 57 9.90 -1.48 0.35
C HIS A 57 10.79 -1.00 1.50
N SER A 58 10.91 -1.78 2.57
CA SER A 58 11.76 -1.44 3.73
C SER A 58 13.24 -1.27 3.34
N LEU A 59 13.76 -2.11 2.44
CA LEU A 59 15.10 -1.97 1.90
C LEU A 59 15.28 -0.66 1.11
N GLU A 60 14.31 -0.34 0.25
CA GLU A 60 14.31 0.89 -0.54
C GLU A 60 14.24 2.13 0.34
N VAL A 61 13.32 2.16 1.30
CA VAL A 61 13.19 3.28 2.27
C VAL A 61 14.48 3.46 3.07
N GLY A 62 15.08 2.38 3.57
CA GLY A 62 16.35 2.44 4.26
C GLY A 62 17.49 3.03 3.41
N HIS A 63 17.54 2.64 2.13
CA HIS A 63 18.52 3.16 1.18
C HIS A 63 18.29 4.66 0.90
N LEU A 64 17.08 5.05 0.55
CA LEU A 64 16.71 6.44 0.26
C LEU A 64 16.92 7.36 1.47
N ALA A 65 16.47 6.96 2.66
CA ALA A 65 16.67 7.72 3.89
C ALA A 65 18.15 7.92 4.19
N GLY A 66 18.97 6.88 3.97
CA GLY A 66 20.42 6.98 4.13
C GLY A 66 21.08 7.93 3.14
N LEU A 67 20.69 7.93 1.88
CA LEU A 67 21.17 8.87 0.85
C LEU A 67 20.77 10.32 1.20
N MET A 68 19.50 10.56 1.51
CA MET A 68 19.03 11.89 1.88
C MET A 68 19.73 12.41 3.14
N ALA A 69 19.97 11.54 4.14
CA ALA A 69 20.71 11.91 5.33
C ALA A 69 22.15 12.34 5.03
N ALA A 70 22.81 11.67 4.09
CA ALA A 70 24.15 12.06 3.65
C ALA A 70 24.17 13.45 2.99
N GLU A 71 23.19 13.74 2.14
CA GLU A 71 23.08 15.04 1.43
C GLU A 71 22.84 16.22 2.39
N VAL A 72 21.99 16.02 3.42
CA VAL A 72 21.67 17.11 4.37
C VAL A 72 22.56 17.14 5.61
N GLY A 73 23.56 16.25 5.70
CA GLY A 73 24.49 16.18 6.86
C GLY A 73 23.86 15.60 8.13
N ALA A 74 22.76 14.83 8.01
CA ALA A 74 22.13 14.13 9.10
C ALA A 74 22.82 12.79 9.41
N ASN A 75 22.37 12.06 10.43
CA ASN A 75 22.99 10.79 10.80
C ASN A 75 22.55 9.66 9.87
N VAL A 76 23.39 9.33 8.88
CA VAL A 76 23.15 8.30 7.87
C VAL A 76 22.81 6.93 8.49
N LYS A 77 23.49 6.53 9.56
CA LYS A 77 23.26 5.21 10.19
C LYS A 77 21.88 5.15 10.84
N VAL A 78 21.46 6.24 11.50
CA VAL A 78 20.15 6.34 12.15
C VAL A 78 19.04 6.36 11.10
N ALA A 79 19.14 7.21 10.07
CA ALA A 79 18.13 7.31 9.01
C ALA A 79 18.00 5.98 8.25
N LYS A 80 19.10 5.37 7.86
CA LYS A 80 19.15 4.09 7.15
C LYS A 80 18.50 2.97 7.95
N LEU A 81 18.88 2.81 9.22
CA LEU A 81 18.33 1.76 10.07
C LEU A 81 16.88 2.05 10.44
N GLY A 82 16.52 3.31 10.66
CA GLY A 82 15.14 3.75 10.87
C GLY A 82 14.26 3.39 9.68
N GLY A 83 14.71 3.71 8.46
CA GLY A 83 14.00 3.36 7.23
C GLY A 83 13.90 1.84 7.01
N LEU A 84 14.95 1.08 7.27
CA LEU A 84 14.93 -0.39 7.16
C LEU A 84 13.93 -1.02 8.13
N LEU A 85 13.76 -0.45 9.32
CA LEU A 85 12.91 -1.00 10.38
C LEU A 85 11.57 -0.30 10.54
N HIS A 86 11.24 0.77 9.76
CA HIS A 86 10.03 1.56 9.98
C HIS A 86 8.75 0.72 10.00
N ASP A 87 8.69 -0.26 9.13
CA ASP A 87 7.55 -1.16 8.93
C ASP A 87 7.68 -2.52 9.65
N ILE A 88 8.68 -2.71 10.53
CA ILE A 88 8.95 -4.01 11.18
C ILE A 88 7.73 -4.53 11.97
N GLY A 89 6.90 -3.64 12.49
CA GLY A 89 5.66 -3.98 13.20
C GLY A 89 4.66 -4.75 12.33
N LYS A 90 4.65 -4.54 11.03
CA LYS A 90 3.79 -5.29 10.08
C LYS A 90 4.07 -6.79 10.08
N ALA A 91 5.23 -7.23 10.56
CA ALA A 91 5.51 -8.66 10.75
C ALA A 91 4.62 -9.32 11.82
N LEU A 92 4.04 -8.54 12.74
CA LEU A 92 3.28 -9.01 13.91
C LEU A 92 1.84 -8.47 14.00
N THR A 93 1.37 -7.64 13.09
CA THR A 93 0.01 -7.05 13.16
C THR A 93 -1.14 -8.05 13.09
N HIS A 94 -0.90 -9.32 12.77
CA HIS A 94 -1.90 -10.39 12.92
C HIS A 94 -1.89 -11.03 14.30
N GLU A 95 -0.82 -10.85 15.06
CA GLU A 95 -0.60 -11.47 16.38
C GLU A 95 -0.81 -10.44 17.50
N ILE A 96 -0.59 -9.13 17.20
CA ILE A 96 -0.67 -8.02 18.15
C ILE A 96 -1.58 -6.95 17.57
N GLU A 97 -2.58 -6.54 18.34
CA GLU A 97 -3.50 -5.45 17.99
C GLU A 97 -2.82 -4.08 18.19
N GLY A 98 -2.98 -3.18 17.24
CA GLY A 98 -2.47 -1.82 17.33
C GLY A 98 -1.78 -1.32 16.05
N PRO A 99 -1.39 -0.03 16.02
CA PRO A 99 -0.66 0.58 14.91
C PRO A 99 0.72 -0.07 14.73
N HIS A 100 1.09 -0.41 13.50
CA HIS A 100 2.38 -1.06 13.22
C HIS A 100 3.60 -0.22 13.62
N ALA A 101 3.48 1.12 13.62
CA ALA A 101 4.53 2.03 14.04
C ALA A 101 4.83 1.87 15.55
N GLU A 102 3.80 1.79 16.38
CA GLU A 102 3.93 1.58 17.84
C GLU A 102 4.48 0.18 18.13
N ILE A 103 3.90 -0.85 17.49
CA ILE A 103 4.37 -2.25 17.62
C ILE A 103 5.84 -2.34 17.21
N GLY A 104 6.23 -1.72 16.09
CA GLY A 104 7.60 -1.69 15.61
C GLY A 104 8.56 -0.99 16.56
N ALA A 105 8.16 0.14 17.12
CA ALA A 105 8.93 0.88 18.11
C ALA A 105 9.15 0.06 19.40
N ASP A 106 8.13 -0.63 19.88
CA ASP A 106 8.24 -1.47 21.09
C ASP A 106 9.12 -2.70 20.86
N ILE A 107 9.05 -3.32 19.68
CA ILE A 107 9.96 -4.38 19.27
C ILE A 107 11.40 -3.85 19.24
N ALA A 108 11.64 -2.69 18.63
CA ALA A 108 12.95 -2.08 18.55
C ALA A 108 13.52 -1.78 19.96
N LYS A 109 12.71 -1.25 20.87
CA LYS A 109 13.11 -1.05 22.29
C LYS A 109 13.44 -2.36 22.98
N LYS A 110 12.63 -3.40 22.81
CA LYS A 110 12.83 -4.73 23.40
C LYS A 110 14.21 -5.31 23.01
N TYR A 111 14.63 -5.11 21.76
CA TYR A 111 15.90 -5.61 21.24
C TYR A 111 17.03 -4.56 21.28
N LYS A 112 16.89 -3.56 22.14
CA LYS A 112 17.93 -2.55 22.45
C LYS A 112 18.41 -1.74 21.25
N ILE A 113 17.54 -1.48 20.30
CA ILE A 113 17.79 -0.52 19.23
C ILE A 113 17.87 0.89 19.85
N SER A 114 18.77 1.72 19.33
CA SER A 114 18.99 3.07 19.86
C SER A 114 17.70 3.90 19.84
N ARG A 115 17.53 4.77 20.83
CA ARG A 115 16.37 5.67 20.94
C ARG A 115 16.11 6.46 19.66
N ARG A 116 17.16 6.98 19.02
CA ARG A 116 17.02 7.76 17.78
C ARG A 116 16.38 6.94 16.65
N VAL A 117 16.79 5.69 16.47
CA VAL A 117 16.18 4.79 15.47
C VAL A 117 14.76 4.41 15.88
N THR A 118 14.53 4.11 17.15
CA THR A 118 13.18 3.78 17.65
C THR A 118 12.21 4.94 17.46
N THR A 119 12.66 6.17 17.64
CA THR A 119 11.90 7.40 17.37
C THR A 119 11.52 7.47 15.88
N CYS A 120 12.46 7.23 14.97
CA CYS A 120 12.13 7.18 13.53
C CYS A 120 11.02 6.14 13.22
N ILE A 121 11.07 4.97 13.85
CA ILE A 121 10.05 3.93 13.67
C ILE A 121 8.70 4.38 14.22
N ALA A 122 8.66 5.04 15.38
CA ALA A 122 7.42 5.48 16.00
C ALA A 122 6.74 6.61 15.23
N GLU A 123 7.51 7.57 14.72
CA GLU A 123 7.02 8.86 14.21
C GLU A 123 6.81 8.91 12.69
N HIS A 124 7.12 7.84 11.93
CA HIS A 124 7.13 7.91 10.46
C HIS A 124 5.78 8.22 9.81
N HIS A 125 4.70 8.17 10.58
CA HIS A 125 3.35 8.57 10.16
C HIS A 125 2.79 9.77 10.92
N ASP A 126 3.58 10.38 11.82
CA ASP A 126 3.13 11.54 12.59
C ASP A 126 3.21 12.82 11.76
N ASP A 127 2.31 13.77 12.02
CA ASP A 127 2.34 15.10 11.39
C ASP A 127 3.52 15.94 11.90
N GLU A 128 3.93 15.74 13.15
CA GLU A 128 5.07 16.41 13.78
C GLU A 128 6.14 15.39 14.16
N MET A 129 7.34 15.55 13.64
CA MET A 129 8.47 14.67 13.89
C MET A 129 9.54 15.36 14.72
N SER A 130 10.09 14.64 15.70
CA SER A 130 11.04 15.19 16.67
C SER A 130 12.48 15.26 16.17
N SER A 131 12.82 14.64 15.03
CA SER A 131 14.17 14.61 14.49
C SER A 131 14.23 14.70 12.97
N VAL A 132 15.35 15.21 12.44
CA VAL A 132 15.59 15.24 10.99
C VAL A 132 15.56 13.84 10.40
N GLU A 133 16.11 12.86 11.09
CA GLU A 133 16.13 11.48 10.62
C GLU A 133 14.71 10.87 10.55
N SER A 134 13.81 11.18 11.51
CA SER A 134 12.40 10.77 11.43
C SER A 134 11.72 11.35 10.19
N PHE A 135 11.93 12.64 9.93
CA PHE A 135 11.40 13.30 8.73
C PHE A 135 11.94 12.66 7.43
N LEU A 136 13.25 12.36 7.39
CA LEU A 136 13.86 11.71 6.22
C LEU A 136 13.34 10.29 5.99
N VAL A 137 13.04 9.54 7.04
CA VAL A 137 12.41 8.22 6.94
C VAL A 137 11.01 8.34 6.36
N ALA A 138 10.18 9.25 6.87
CA ALA A 138 8.84 9.48 6.35
C ALA A 138 8.84 9.97 4.88
N ALA A 139 9.77 10.87 4.53
CA ALA A 139 9.94 11.32 3.14
C ALA A 139 10.36 10.17 2.21
N ALA A 140 11.28 9.30 2.67
CA ALA A 140 11.71 8.12 1.92
C ALA A 140 10.58 7.10 1.73
N ASP A 141 9.76 6.87 2.76
CA ASP A 141 8.56 6.03 2.68
C ASP A 141 7.59 6.57 1.62
N ALA A 142 7.26 7.86 1.68
CA ALA A 142 6.40 8.51 0.71
C ALA A 142 6.94 8.43 -0.74
N LEU A 143 8.25 8.63 -0.93
CA LEU A 143 8.91 8.53 -2.23
C LEU A 143 8.86 7.11 -2.79
N SER A 144 9.18 6.11 -1.97
CA SER A 144 9.12 4.70 -2.35
C SER A 144 7.70 4.32 -2.75
N ALA A 145 6.69 4.69 -1.94
CA ALA A 145 5.28 4.41 -2.21
C ALA A 145 4.75 5.14 -3.46
N ALA A 146 5.28 6.31 -3.82
CA ALA A 146 4.87 7.09 -4.99
C ALA A 146 5.53 6.65 -6.29
N ARG A 147 6.57 5.83 -6.23
CA ARG A 147 7.34 5.38 -7.40
C ARG A 147 6.45 4.59 -8.37
N PRO A 148 6.52 4.88 -9.69
CA PRO A 148 5.77 4.10 -10.69
C PRO A 148 6.10 2.60 -10.59
N GLY A 149 5.08 1.76 -10.40
CA GLY A 149 5.20 0.31 -10.28
C GLY A 149 5.53 -0.23 -8.88
N SER A 150 5.68 0.62 -7.87
CA SER A 150 5.82 0.19 -6.47
C SER A 150 4.54 -0.48 -5.97
N ARG A 151 3.41 0.13 -6.24
CA ARG A 151 2.09 -0.44 -5.99
C ARG A 151 1.64 -1.27 -7.18
N ARG A 152 2.18 -2.48 -7.29
CA ARG A 152 1.56 -3.50 -8.15
C ARG A 152 0.30 -3.95 -7.44
N ASP A 153 -0.83 -3.35 -7.81
CA ASP A 153 -2.09 -4.05 -7.62
C ASP A 153 -1.91 -5.42 -8.26
N THR A 154 -2.07 -6.49 -7.50
CA THR A 154 -2.18 -7.80 -8.12
C THR A 154 -3.33 -7.72 -9.11
N LEU A 155 -3.25 -8.46 -10.22
CA LEU A 155 -4.31 -8.46 -11.23
C LEU A 155 -5.68 -8.67 -10.57
N ASP A 156 -5.73 -9.52 -9.53
CA ASP A 156 -6.95 -9.82 -8.77
C ASP A 156 -7.48 -8.59 -8.00
N ASN A 157 -6.62 -7.82 -7.34
CA ASN A 157 -7.02 -6.59 -6.65
C ASN A 157 -7.46 -5.51 -7.65
N TYR A 158 -6.81 -5.46 -8.81
CA TYR A 158 -7.22 -4.58 -9.90
C TYR A 158 -8.61 -4.94 -10.41
N VAL A 159 -8.83 -6.20 -10.74
CA VAL A 159 -10.13 -6.71 -11.23
C VAL A 159 -11.21 -6.47 -10.18
N LYS A 160 -10.96 -6.86 -8.94
CA LYS A 160 -11.90 -6.66 -7.83
C LYS A 160 -12.29 -5.20 -7.64
N ARG A 161 -11.34 -4.28 -7.69
CA ARG A 161 -11.61 -2.84 -7.59
C ARG A 161 -12.43 -2.32 -8.75
N MET A 162 -12.20 -2.83 -9.99
CA MET A 162 -13.02 -2.48 -11.15
C MET A 162 -14.46 -2.97 -10.97
N GLU A 163 -14.63 -4.22 -10.53
CA GLU A 163 -15.94 -4.82 -10.28
C GLU A 163 -16.70 -4.08 -9.18
N GLU A 164 -16.06 -3.78 -8.04
CA GLU A 164 -16.67 -3.01 -6.95
C GLU A 164 -17.09 -1.60 -7.40
N LEU A 165 -16.29 -0.93 -8.23
CA LEU A 165 -16.60 0.38 -8.76
C LEU A 165 -17.76 0.35 -9.74
N GLU A 166 -17.80 -0.65 -10.63
CA GLU A 166 -18.91 -0.88 -11.57
C GLU A 166 -20.19 -1.27 -10.84
N GLU A 167 -20.11 -2.08 -9.79
CA GLU A 167 -21.23 -2.46 -8.97
C GLU A 167 -21.85 -1.26 -8.25
N VAL A 168 -21.02 -0.45 -7.56
CA VAL A 168 -21.52 0.75 -6.85
C VAL A 168 -22.12 1.76 -7.81
N ALA A 169 -21.49 1.98 -8.97
CA ALA A 169 -21.97 2.94 -9.97
C ALA A 169 -23.15 2.42 -10.76
N GLY A 170 -23.29 1.10 -10.96
CA GLY A 170 -24.35 0.46 -11.73
C GLY A 170 -25.68 0.27 -11.00
N ASN A 171 -25.71 0.45 -9.67
CA ASN A 171 -26.89 0.19 -8.83
C ASN A 171 -27.95 1.31 -8.83
N PHE A 172 -27.97 2.18 -9.84
CA PHE A 172 -28.95 3.26 -9.96
C PHE A 172 -29.93 3.01 -11.10
N GLU A 173 -31.15 3.49 -10.95
CA GLU A 173 -32.19 3.35 -11.95
C GLU A 173 -31.87 4.14 -13.25
N GLY A 174 -32.22 3.57 -14.40
CA GLY A 174 -31.97 4.18 -15.70
C GLY A 174 -30.57 3.95 -16.27
N ILE A 175 -29.75 3.17 -15.61
CA ILE A 175 -28.42 2.79 -16.12
C ILE A 175 -28.56 1.55 -17.04
N ASN A 176 -28.02 1.67 -18.24
CA ASN A 176 -27.94 0.59 -19.21
C ASN A 176 -26.64 -0.20 -19.07
N ARG A 177 -25.50 0.51 -18.98
CA ARG A 177 -24.16 -0.08 -18.83
C ARG A 177 -23.24 0.83 -18.00
N CYS A 178 -22.32 0.21 -17.28
CA CYS A 178 -21.29 0.88 -16.52
C CYS A 178 -19.93 0.26 -16.83
N PHE A 179 -18.90 1.09 -16.96
CA PHE A 179 -17.53 0.66 -17.25
C PHE A 179 -16.53 1.44 -16.43
N ALA A 180 -15.74 0.74 -15.63
CA ALA A 180 -14.55 1.30 -14.99
C ALA A 180 -13.39 1.25 -15.99
N ILE A 181 -12.76 2.39 -16.24
CA ILE A 181 -11.65 2.54 -17.18
C ILE A 181 -10.48 3.29 -16.53
N GLN A 182 -9.35 3.41 -17.24
CA GLN A 182 -8.14 4.09 -16.75
C GLN A 182 -7.68 3.58 -15.36
N ALA A 183 -7.67 2.26 -15.18
CA ALA A 183 -7.31 1.63 -13.91
C ALA A 183 -8.19 2.08 -12.72
N GLY A 184 -9.49 2.33 -12.95
CA GLY A 184 -10.45 2.77 -11.93
C GLY A 184 -10.40 4.26 -11.61
N ARG A 185 -9.77 5.06 -12.44
CA ARG A 185 -9.76 6.53 -12.30
C ARG A 185 -10.91 7.21 -13.02
N GLU A 186 -11.63 6.49 -13.88
CA GLU A 186 -12.81 6.98 -14.57
C GLU A 186 -13.88 5.89 -14.61
N VAL A 187 -15.12 6.26 -14.33
CA VAL A 187 -16.31 5.42 -14.52
C VAL A 187 -17.18 6.06 -15.59
N ARG A 188 -17.51 5.30 -16.65
CA ARG A 188 -18.44 5.70 -17.70
C ARG A 188 -19.75 4.96 -17.53
N ILE A 189 -20.83 5.72 -17.41
CA ILE A 189 -22.17 5.24 -17.18
C ILE A 189 -23.02 5.61 -18.40
N MET A 190 -23.47 4.59 -19.11
CA MET A 190 -24.40 4.74 -20.22
C MET A 190 -25.83 4.65 -19.68
N VAL A 191 -26.62 5.69 -19.86
CA VAL A 191 -28.02 5.73 -19.40
C VAL A 191 -29.02 5.55 -20.55
N GLU A 192 -30.22 5.09 -20.21
CA GLU A 192 -31.35 5.01 -21.15
C GLU A 192 -31.87 6.41 -21.46
N PRO A 193 -31.75 6.89 -22.72
CA PRO A 193 -32.04 8.27 -23.07
C PRO A 193 -33.54 8.61 -22.96
N ASP A 194 -34.40 7.63 -22.95
CA ASP A 194 -35.85 7.80 -22.80
C ASP A 194 -36.30 7.79 -21.33
N VAL A 195 -35.41 7.39 -20.39
CA VAL A 195 -35.66 7.34 -18.94
C VAL A 195 -34.96 8.48 -18.21
N VAL A 196 -33.74 8.79 -18.63
CA VAL A 196 -32.88 9.79 -17.99
C VAL A 196 -32.72 10.99 -18.92
N ASP A 197 -33.21 12.16 -18.51
CA ASP A 197 -33.01 13.42 -19.22
C ASP A 197 -31.66 14.10 -18.79
N ASP A 198 -31.33 15.26 -19.37
CA ASP A 198 -30.06 15.94 -19.12
C ASP A 198 -29.94 16.47 -17.68
N VAL A 199 -31.05 16.84 -17.05
CA VAL A 199 -31.07 17.32 -15.65
C VAL A 199 -30.86 16.12 -14.72
N SER A 200 -31.60 15.05 -14.91
CA SER A 200 -31.47 13.79 -14.16
C SER A 200 -30.10 13.15 -14.31
N ALA A 201 -29.47 13.24 -15.50
CA ALA A 201 -28.11 12.77 -15.71
C ALA A 201 -27.09 13.50 -14.83
N SER A 202 -27.26 14.81 -14.65
CA SER A 202 -26.39 15.61 -13.77
C SER A 202 -26.59 15.29 -12.28
N GLU A 203 -27.83 15.01 -11.86
CA GLU A 203 -28.13 14.55 -10.49
C GLU A 203 -27.62 13.13 -10.25
N LEU A 204 -27.79 12.24 -11.21
CA LEU A 204 -27.29 10.87 -11.17
C LEU A 204 -25.77 10.86 -10.98
N ALA A 205 -25.03 11.68 -11.74
CA ALA A 205 -23.58 11.80 -11.59
C ALA A 205 -23.18 12.18 -10.15
N ARG A 206 -23.85 13.16 -9.54
CA ARG A 206 -23.60 13.58 -8.14
C ARG A 206 -23.92 12.47 -7.14
N ASN A 207 -25.02 11.75 -7.33
CA ASN A 207 -25.42 10.67 -6.43
C ASN A 207 -24.45 9.48 -6.52
N ILE A 208 -23.96 9.18 -7.72
CA ILE A 208 -22.93 8.14 -7.92
C ILE A 208 -21.63 8.54 -7.23
N VAL A 209 -21.15 9.78 -7.39
CA VAL A 209 -19.96 10.29 -6.69
C VAL A 209 -20.11 10.08 -5.20
N LYS A 210 -21.22 10.52 -4.60
CA LYS A 210 -21.49 10.35 -3.18
C LYS A 210 -21.48 8.88 -2.73
N SER A 211 -22.11 8.00 -3.52
CA SER A 211 -22.12 6.56 -3.22
C SER A 211 -20.73 5.93 -3.29
N ILE A 212 -19.88 6.37 -4.23
CA ILE A 212 -18.49 5.93 -4.34
C ILE A 212 -17.70 6.40 -3.11
N GLU A 213 -17.82 7.68 -2.72
CA GLU A 213 -17.16 8.25 -1.55
C GLU A 213 -17.54 7.57 -0.23
N GLU A 214 -18.82 7.16 -0.09
CA GLU A 214 -19.32 6.49 1.11
C GLU A 214 -18.95 5.00 1.20
N LYS A 215 -18.81 4.31 0.06
CA LYS A 215 -18.72 2.83 0.03
C LYS A 215 -17.33 2.31 -0.33
N LEU A 216 -16.51 3.10 -1.02
CA LEU A 216 -15.22 2.65 -1.52
C LEU A 216 -14.06 3.49 -0.97
N ALA A 217 -13.01 2.80 -0.52
CA ALA A 217 -11.74 3.45 -0.23
C ALA A 217 -10.86 3.46 -1.49
N TYR A 218 -10.53 4.65 -2.00
CA TYR A 218 -9.72 4.78 -3.22
C TYR A 218 -8.65 5.88 -3.08
N PRO A 219 -7.47 5.66 -3.65
CA PRO A 219 -6.41 6.66 -3.64
C PRO A 219 -6.60 7.64 -4.79
N GLY A 220 -6.83 8.91 -4.49
CA GLY A 220 -6.92 9.99 -5.47
C GLY A 220 -8.35 10.34 -5.90
N GLN A 221 -8.54 10.82 -7.12
CA GLN A 221 -9.84 11.22 -7.66
C GLN A 221 -10.37 10.18 -8.64
N ILE A 222 -11.68 9.93 -8.60
CA ILE A 222 -12.41 9.14 -9.60
C ILE A 222 -13.31 10.08 -10.40
N LYS A 223 -13.12 10.08 -11.71
CA LYS A 223 -13.97 10.83 -12.63
C LYS A 223 -15.21 10.03 -12.97
N VAL A 224 -16.39 10.56 -12.68
CA VAL A 224 -17.68 9.97 -13.03
C VAL A 224 -18.23 10.66 -14.27
N VAL A 225 -18.49 9.89 -15.32
CA VAL A 225 -19.02 10.39 -16.60
C VAL A 225 -20.34 9.70 -16.91
N VAL A 226 -21.43 10.44 -16.89
CA VAL A 226 -22.75 9.95 -17.33
C VAL A 226 -22.95 10.33 -18.79
N ILE A 227 -23.22 9.33 -19.62
CA ILE A 227 -23.37 9.48 -21.07
C ILE A 227 -24.79 9.12 -21.47
N ARG A 228 -25.48 10.09 -22.05
CA ARG A 228 -26.78 9.93 -22.67
C ARG A 228 -26.58 10.00 -24.19
N GLU A 229 -26.88 8.91 -24.89
CA GLU A 229 -26.65 8.82 -26.34
C GLU A 229 -27.92 8.29 -27.07
N LYS A 230 -28.31 8.95 -28.18
CA LYS A 230 -29.31 8.47 -29.09
C LYS A 230 -28.70 8.28 -30.48
N ARG A 231 -28.75 7.06 -30.99
CA ARG A 231 -28.19 6.71 -32.32
C ARG A 231 -29.33 6.45 -33.32
N SER A 232 -29.22 7.04 -34.49
CA SER A 232 -30.00 6.68 -35.65
C SER A 232 -29.07 6.08 -36.71
N VAL A 233 -29.41 4.89 -37.21
CA VAL A 233 -28.55 4.16 -38.16
C VAL A 233 -29.36 3.88 -39.43
N GLU A 234 -28.85 4.29 -40.60
CA GLU A 234 -29.35 4.00 -41.92
C GLU A 234 -28.27 3.40 -42.79
N TYR A 235 -28.67 2.49 -43.68
CA TYR A 235 -27.72 1.81 -44.59
C TYR A 235 -27.96 2.28 -46.02
N ALA A 236 -26.95 2.85 -46.68
CA ALA A 236 -26.93 3.01 -48.13
C ALA A 236 -26.67 1.67 -48.81
N LYS A 237 -27.49 1.37 -49.82
CA LYS A 237 -27.33 0.14 -50.66
C LYS A 237 -26.64 0.49 -51.97
#